data_7e7853dd625ebd08e1086872b1837e60
#
_entry.id   7e7853dd625ebd08e1086872b1837e60
#
_cell.length_a   1.000
_cell.length_b   1.000
_cell.length_c   1.000
_cell.angle_alpha   90.00
_cell.angle_beta   90.00
_cell.angle_gamma   90.00
#
_symmetry.space_group_name_H-M   'P 1'
#
loop_
_entity.id
_entity.type
_entity.pdbx_description
1 polymer ?
#
loop_
_entity_poly.entity_id
_entity_poly.type
_entity_poly.pdbx_seq_one_letter_code
_entity_poly.pdbx_strand_id
1 'polypeptide(L)'
;MINQNPKGGTELQFDYLTKYVDNKLLSEVQICTSVPEKIPLHPTKVNILWQKNSYDQSNLYPWFKNKDNHKKYDWYVFNSHWTYEKFRNHFGIPEDRSVVIKNGIDGIQKSASYQKGQPIKIIHQNTPWRGLSILLGAMQLVKNPLITCDVYSSTEVYGKNFYEKNDHHYKGLYDQAKRLPNVNYIGYKPNSYIKDNLHKYNMYVYPSIFEETFCISLLESMAAGLYCITTNYGALFETGAEFPMYIPYESNYRNLAQKFAMGIEAAANTLHEEQIHNHLECQSAYAQAYYGWNKIGTSWKRFIEGAVNAKK
;
A
#
# COMPACT_ATOMS: atom_id res chain seq x y z
N MET A 1 -22.98 11.44 -2.50
CA MET A 1 -22.20 12.65 -2.14
C MET A 1 -20.74 12.24 -2.21
N ILE A 2 -19.96 12.88 -3.07
CA ILE A 2 -18.52 12.68 -3.19
C ILE A 2 -17.90 13.18 -1.88
N ASN A 3 -17.14 12.31 -1.20
CA ASN A 3 -16.47 12.66 0.04
C ASN A 3 -15.51 13.83 -0.22
N GLN A 4 -15.73 14.96 0.44
CA GLN A 4 -15.03 16.22 0.14
C GLN A 4 -13.53 16.20 0.45
N ASN A 5 -13.01 15.15 1.14
CA ASN A 5 -11.59 14.95 1.43
C ASN A 5 -11.20 13.47 1.21
N PRO A 6 -10.94 13.05 -0.03
CA PRO A 6 -10.36 11.73 -0.27
C PRO A 6 -8.97 11.67 0.36
N LYS A 7 -8.66 10.55 1.04
CA LYS A 7 -7.41 10.35 1.77
C LYS A 7 -6.59 9.26 1.09
N GLY A 8 -5.40 9.62 0.64
CA GLY A 8 -4.39 8.67 0.23
C GLY A 8 -3.73 7.96 1.43
N GLY A 9 -2.83 7.03 1.15
CA GLY A 9 -2.16 6.26 2.19
C GLY A 9 -1.37 7.12 3.19
N THR A 10 -0.85 8.27 2.77
CA THR A 10 -0.09 9.18 3.64
C THR A 10 -1.00 9.81 4.69
N GLU A 11 -2.13 10.36 4.27
CA GLU A 11 -3.11 11.01 5.14
C GLU A 11 -3.73 10.00 6.12
N LEU A 12 -4.07 8.81 5.64
CA LEU A 12 -4.57 7.71 6.48
C LEU A 12 -3.58 7.33 7.58
N GLN A 13 -2.31 7.18 7.24
CA GLN A 13 -1.30 6.82 8.23
C GLN A 13 -1.05 7.94 9.24
N PHE A 14 -1.18 9.20 8.84
CA PHE A 14 -1.09 10.34 9.75
C PHE A 14 -2.29 10.39 10.72
N ASP A 15 -3.50 10.12 10.24
CA ASP A 15 -4.69 10.03 11.09
C ASP A 15 -4.54 8.93 12.15
N TYR A 16 -4.02 7.77 11.76
CA TYR A 16 -3.73 6.70 12.72
C TYR A 16 -2.65 7.10 13.73
N LEU A 17 -1.60 7.78 13.29
CA LEU A 17 -0.58 8.29 14.21
C LEU A 17 -1.22 9.18 15.29
N THR A 18 -2.09 10.11 14.91
CA THR A 18 -2.79 10.99 15.87
C THR A 18 -3.80 10.26 16.76
N LYS A 19 -4.33 9.12 16.31
CA LYS A 19 -5.23 8.27 17.10
C LYS A 19 -4.49 7.44 18.15
N TYR A 20 -3.27 6.97 17.85
CA TYR A 20 -2.55 5.98 18.64
C TYR A 20 -1.38 6.55 19.46
N VAL A 21 -0.95 7.77 19.19
CA VAL A 21 0.10 8.46 19.93
C VAL A 21 -0.48 9.68 20.65
N ASP A 22 -0.12 9.85 21.91
CA ASP A 22 -0.60 10.92 22.75
C ASP A 22 -0.31 12.31 22.16
N ASN A 23 -1.32 13.19 22.14
CA ASN A 23 -1.21 14.53 21.60
C ASN A 23 -0.15 15.39 22.32
N LYS A 24 0.06 15.18 23.62
CA LYS A 24 1.11 15.88 24.36
C LYS A 24 2.49 15.51 23.81
N LEU A 25 2.72 14.22 23.52
CA LEU A 25 3.97 13.78 22.91
C LEU A 25 4.11 14.27 21.47
N LEU A 26 3.04 14.24 20.68
CA LEU A 26 3.03 14.78 19.31
C LEU A 26 3.26 16.30 19.28
N SER A 27 2.92 17.03 20.34
CA SER A 27 3.16 18.48 20.41
C SER A 27 4.65 18.85 20.51
N GLU A 28 5.53 17.91 20.90
CA GLU A 28 6.99 18.10 21.00
C GLU A 28 7.71 17.97 19.64
N VAL A 29 7.02 17.50 18.61
CA VAL A 29 7.61 17.24 17.29
C VAL A 29 6.91 18.00 16.17
N GLN A 30 7.63 18.23 15.07
CA GLN A 30 7.10 18.73 13.80
C GLN A 30 7.31 17.66 12.74
N ILE A 31 6.23 17.01 12.28
CA ILE A 31 6.31 15.93 11.30
C ILE A 31 5.94 16.47 9.92
N CYS A 32 6.91 16.48 9.01
CA CYS A 32 6.70 16.75 7.59
C CYS A 32 6.58 15.42 6.84
N THR A 33 5.55 15.27 5.99
CA THR A 33 5.31 14.01 5.26
C THR A 33 5.68 14.15 3.79
N SER A 34 6.42 13.17 3.28
CA SER A 34 6.75 12.92 1.87
C SER A 34 7.58 13.99 1.18
N VAL A 35 7.15 15.26 1.18
CA VAL A 35 7.85 16.35 0.50
C VAL A 35 8.54 17.23 1.54
N PRO A 36 9.87 17.32 1.52
CA PRO A 36 10.62 18.15 2.44
C PRO A 36 10.17 19.63 2.38
N GLU A 37 10.16 20.29 3.54
CA GLU A 37 9.80 21.70 3.69
C GLU A 37 8.38 22.07 3.17
N LYS A 38 7.50 21.09 2.94
CA LYS A 38 6.08 21.34 2.66
C LYS A 38 5.39 22.15 3.77
N ILE A 39 5.88 21.98 4.98
CA ILE A 39 5.57 22.81 6.15
C ILE A 39 6.89 23.39 6.69
N PRO A 40 6.88 24.63 7.23
CA PRO A 40 8.09 25.24 7.79
C PRO A 40 8.67 24.39 8.92
N LEU A 41 9.99 24.36 9.04
CA LEU A 41 10.67 23.74 10.18
C LEU A 41 10.36 24.52 11.46
N HIS A 42 10.17 23.78 12.55
CA HIS A 42 9.93 24.42 13.85
C HIS A 42 11.25 24.73 14.55
N PRO A 43 11.44 25.94 15.12
CA PRO A 43 12.74 26.33 15.68
C PRO A 43 13.14 25.55 16.93
N THR A 44 12.19 25.06 17.72
CA THR A 44 12.46 24.40 19.01
C THR A 44 12.02 22.94 19.09
N LYS A 45 11.06 22.49 18.27
CA LYS A 45 10.59 21.10 18.26
C LYS A 45 11.56 20.20 17.48
N VAL A 46 11.45 18.90 17.71
CA VAL A 46 12.14 17.92 16.87
C VAL A 46 11.48 17.89 15.48
N ASN A 47 12.25 18.21 14.44
CA ASN A 47 11.77 18.18 13.05
C ASN A 47 12.00 16.79 12.44
N ILE A 48 10.94 16.13 12.05
CA ILE A 48 10.94 14.78 11.50
C ILE A 48 10.47 14.83 10.05
N LEU A 49 11.22 14.24 9.13
CA LEU A 49 10.74 13.96 7.77
C LEU A 49 10.26 12.51 7.70
N TRP A 50 8.95 12.32 7.61
CA TRP A 50 8.35 11.00 7.41
C TRP A 50 8.20 10.71 5.93
N GLN A 51 9.19 10.04 5.34
CA GLN A 51 9.26 9.76 3.92
C GLN A 51 8.37 8.58 3.52
N LYS A 52 7.50 8.84 2.54
CA LYS A 52 6.54 7.86 1.99
C LYS A 52 6.58 7.78 0.47
N ASN A 53 7.20 8.75 -0.18
CA ASN A 53 7.36 8.78 -1.62
C ASN A 53 8.62 8.00 -2.06
N SER A 54 8.65 7.56 -3.31
CA SER A 54 9.84 6.92 -3.87
C SER A 54 10.97 7.93 -4.12
N TYR A 55 12.19 7.43 -4.10
CA TYR A 55 13.44 8.21 -4.25
C TYR A 55 13.61 8.85 -5.64
N ASP A 56 12.97 8.26 -6.65
CA ASP A 56 13.07 8.65 -8.08
C ASP A 56 12.08 9.75 -8.49
N GLN A 57 11.27 10.26 -7.57
CA GLN A 57 10.35 11.34 -7.89
C GLN A 57 11.08 12.64 -8.17
N SER A 58 10.84 13.20 -9.35
CA SER A 58 11.53 14.37 -9.88
C SER A 58 11.47 15.61 -8.96
N ASN A 59 10.37 15.78 -8.23
CA ASN A 59 10.19 16.90 -7.30
C ASN A 59 10.99 16.74 -5.99
N LEU A 60 11.45 15.53 -5.67
CA LEU A 60 12.24 15.26 -4.46
C LEU A 60 13.75 15.33 -4.74
N TYR A 61 14.15 14.98 -5.95
CA TYR A 61 15.53 14.81 -6.34
C TYR A 61 16.41 16.03 -6.02
N PRO A 62 16.04 17.29 -6.39
CA PRO A 62 16.89 18.45 -6.14
C PRO A 62 17.16 18.68 -4.65
N TRP A 63 16.17 18.43 -3.81
CA TRP A 63 16.30 18.62 -2.36
C TRP A 63 17.25 17.60 -1.74
N PHE A 64 17.08 16.31 -2.04
CA PHE A 64 17.88 15.23 -1.48
C PHE A 64 19.29 15.17 -2.05
N LYS A 65 19.50 15.63 -3.30
CA LYS A 65 20.83 15.70 -3.91
C LYS A 65 21.74 16.69 -3.18
N ASN A 66 21.20 17.75 -2.61
CA ASN A 66 21.96 18.71 -1.80
C ASN A 66 22.13 18.19 -0.37
N LYS A 67 23.34 17.70 -0.04
CA LYS A 67 23.65 17.12 1.28
C LYS A 67 23.52 18.11 2.44
N ASP A 68 23.62 19.42 2.21
CA ASP A 68 23.41 20.42 3.27
C ASP A 68 21.96 20.45 3.74
N ASN A 69 21.02 20.09 2.88
CA ASN A 69 19.61 19.95 3.27
C ASN A 69 19.40 18.81 4.28
N HIS A 70 20.28 17.79 4.28
CA HIS A 70 20.14 16.66 5.21
C HIS A 70 20.31 17.06 6.67
N LYS A 71 20.90 18.22 6.96
CA LYS A 71 21.06 18.77 8.30
C LYS A 71 19.80 19.46 8.82
N LYS A 72 18.82 19.75 7.94
CA LYS A 72 17.62 20.50 8.28
C LYS A 72 16.61 19.72 9.13
N TYR A 73 16.59 18.39 8.99
CA TYR A 73 15.75 17.54 9.81
C TYR A 73 16.58 16.86 10.90
N ASP A 74 16.01 16.79 12.10
CA ASP A 74 16.63 16.06 13.20
C ASP A 74 16.57 14.54 12.92
N TRP A 75 15.45 14.07 12.30
CA TRP A 75 15.23 12.66 12.02
C TRP A 75 14.54 12.41 10.69
N TYR A 76 14.88 11.25 10.08
CA TYR A 76 14.25 10.69 8.88
C TYR A 76 13.55 9.38 9.27
N VAL A 77 12.25 9.29 8.99
CA VAL A 77 11.47 8.08 9.22
C VAL A 77 11.02 7.53 7.87
N PHE A 78 11.37 6.27 7.60
CA PHE A 78 11.01 5.57 6.36
C PHE A 78 9.94 4.52 6.64
N ASN A 79 9.07 4.27 5.67
CA ASN A 79 7.97 3.31 5.79
C ASN A 79 8.39 1.85 5.47
N SER A 80 9.60 1.64 4.95
CA SER A 80 10.17 0.31 4.67
C SER A 80 11.70 0.37 4.68
N HIS A 81 12.35 -0.77 4.89
CA HIS A 81 13.80 -0.90 4.72
C HIS A 81 14.19 -0.69 3.26
N TRP A 82 13.36 -1.18 2.32
CA TRP A 82 13.58 -0.94 0.90
C TRP A 82 13.67 0.55 0.58
N THR A 83 12.72 1.36 1.07
CA THR A 83 12.74 2.82 0.85
C THR A 83 13.95 3.46 1.51
N TYR A 84 14.26 3.07 2.75
CA TYR A 84 15.46 3.56 3.46
C TYR A 84 16.74 3.28 2.66
N GLU A 85 16.94 2.04 2.20
CA GLU A 85 18.12 1.64 1.42
C GLU A 85 18.24 2.42 0.10
N LYS A 86 17.12 2.65 -0.59
CA LYS A 86 17.11 3.48 -1.81
C LYS A 86 17.57 4.91 -1.54
N PHE A 87 17.04 5.55 -0.49
CA PHE A 87 17.44 6.92 -0.12
C PHE A 87 18.88 6.97 0.39
N ARG A 88 19.32 5.99 1.19
CA ARG A 88 20.70 5.89 1.67
C ARG A 88 21.67 5.76 0.51
N ASN A 89 21.46 4.81 -0.37
CA ASN A 89 22.37 4.49 -1.45
C ASN A 89 22.39 5.57 -2.55
N HIS A 90 21.26 6.23 -2.80
CA HIS A 90 21.14 7.21 -3.87
C HIS A 90 21.55 8.62 -3.44
N PHE A 91 21.22 9.01 -2.22
CA PHE A 91 21.43 10.37 -1.73
C PHE A 91 22.44 10.45 -0.58
N GLY A 92 22.82 9.36 0.05
CA GLY A 92 23.73 9.35 1.21
C GLY A 92 23.12 10.05 2.41
N ILE A 93 21.83 9.77 2.71
CA ILE A 93 21.19 10.31 3.90
C ILE A 93 21.89 9.80 5.18
N PRO A 94 21.88 10.56 6.29
CA PRO A 94 22.58 10.21 7.52
C PRO A 94 21.95 8.99 8.19
N GLU A 95 22.74 7.93 8.40
CA GLU A 95 22.27 6.68 9.01
C GLU A 95 21.94 6.85 10.49
N ASP A 96 22.74 7.64 11.21
CA ASP A 96 22.62 7.94 12.65
C ASP A 96 21.32 8.69 13.02
N ARG A 97 20.64 9.25 12.02
CA ARG A 97 19.36 9.98 12.15
C ARG A 97 18.24 9.40 11.29
N SER A 98 18.36 8.15 10.92
CA SER A 98 17.38 7.46 10.08
C SER A 98 16.80 6.24 10.79
N VAL A 99 15.49 6.09 10.74
CA VAL A 99 14.79 4.94 11.32
C VAL A 99 13.72 4.44 10.37
N VAL A 100 13.43 3.14 10.43
CA VAL A 100 12.31 2.53 9.72
C VAL A 100 11.17 2.27 10.70
N ILE A 101 10.04 2.94 10.50
CA ILE A 101 8.77 2.64 11.17
C ILE A 101 7.75 2.36 10.09
N LYS A 102 7.37 1.10 9.97
CA LYS A 102 6.48 0.62 8.92
C LYS A 102 5.08 1.23 9.05
N ASN A 103 4.33 1.25 7.95
CA ASN A 103 2.92 1.63 7.99
C ASN A 103 2.12 0.56 8.75
N GLY A 104 1.02 0.98 9.37
CA GLY A 104 0.14 0.10 10.12
C GLY A 104 -1.23 -0.05 9.49
N ILE A 105 -1.98 -1.04 9.98
CA ILE A 105 -3.39 -1.31 9.68
C ILE A 105 -4.21 -1.35 10.96
N ASP A 106 -5.51 -1.12 10.86
CA ASP A 106 -6.42 -1.12 11.99
C ASP A 106 -7.81 -1.62 11.59
N GLY A 107 -8.40 -2.48 12.41
CA GLY A 107 -9.79 -2.89 12.29
C GLY A 107 -10.12 -3.66 11.01
N ILE A 108 -9.34 -4.68 10.65
CA ILE A 108 -9.62 -5.54 9.49
C ILE A 108 -10.42 -6.76 9.92
N GLN A 109 -11.63 -6.89 9.36
CA GLN A 109 -12.45 -8.09 9.50
C GLN A 109 -11.93 -9.19 8.58
N LYS A 110 -11.88 -10.42 9.10
CA LYS A 110 -11.41 -11.58 8.37
C LYS A 110 -12.52 -12.20 7.52
N SER A 111 -12.12 -12.68 6.34
CA SER A 111 -12.97 -13.44 5.43
C SER A 111 -13.23 -14.85 5.96
N ALA A 112 -14.38 -15.41 5.59
CA ALA A 112 -14.64 -16.84 5.82
C ALA A 112 -13.78 -17.70 4.86
N SER A 113 -13.46 -18.92 5.30
CA SER A 113 -12.78 -19.90 4.46
C SER A 113 -13.61 -20.26 3.23
N TYR A 114 -12.95 -20.27 2.07
CA TYR A 114 -13.61 -20.59 0.80
C TYR A 114 -14.05 -22.04 0.74
N GLN A 115 -15.25 -22.28 0.24
CA GLN A 115 -15.79 -23.61 0.02
C GLN A 115 -15.80 -23.95 -1.48
N LYS A 116 -15.38 -25.17 -1.84
CA LYS A 116 -15.29 -25.62 -3.23
C LYS A 116 -16.62 -25.44 -3.97
N GLY A 117 -16.54 -24.88 -5.18
CA GLY A 117 -17.71 -24.68 -6.05
C GLY A 117 -18.48 -23.38 -5.80
N GLN A 118 -18.12 -22.60 -4.80
CA GLN A 118 -18.68 -21.27 -4.60
C GLN A 118 -18.05 -20.24 -5.58
N PRO A 119 -18.72 -19.11 -5.86
CA PRO A 119 -18.10 -18.00 -6.59
C PRO A 119 -16.82 -17.50 -5.91
N ILE A 120 -15.81 -17.23 -6.72
CA ILE A 120 -14.52 -16.65 -6.27
C ILE A 120 -14.52 -15.17 -6.62
N LYS A 121 -14.42 -14.33 -5.59
CA LYS A 121 -14.39 -12.88 -5.74
C LYS A 121 -13.00 -12.33 -5.55
N ILE A 122 -12.46 -11.70 -6.58
CA ILE A 122 -11.20 -10.97 -6.56
C ILE A 122 -11.49 -9.49 -6.26
N ILE A 123 -10.64 -8.86 -5.46
CA ILE A 123 -10.58 -7.41 -5.32
C ILE A 123 -9.28 -6.86 -5.89
N HIS A 124 -9.39 -5.74 -6.63
CA HIS A 124 -8.29 -4.86 -7.01
C HIS A 124 -8.60 -3.43 -6.56
N GLN A 125 -7.71 -2.82 -5.77
CA GLN A 125 -7.98 -1.53 -5.10
C GLN A 125 -6.81 -0.53 -5.26
N ASN A 126 -6.12 -0.60 -6.39
CA ASN A 126 -4.96 0.24 -6.66
C ASN A 126 -5.25 1.24 -7.79
N THR A 127 -4.50 2.35 -7.82
CA THR A 127 -4.64 3.38 -8.86
C THR A 127 -4.33 2.82 -10.25
N PRO A 128 -4.93 3.39 -11.32
CA PRO A 128 -4.93 2.75 -12.64
C PRO A 128 -3.53 2.56 -13.25
N TRP A 129 -2.59 3.47 -12.99
CA TRP A 129 -1.21 3.36 -13.51
C TRP A 129 -0.35 2.31 -12.82
N ARG A 130 -0.83 1.71 -11.73
CA ARG A 130 -0.07 0.74 -10.93
C ARG A 130 -0.28 -0.71 -11.36
N GLY A 131 -0.94 -0.96 -12.50
CA GLY A 131 -1.08 -2.31 -13.04
C GLY A 131 -2.49 -2.72 -13.44
N LEU A 132 -3.47 -1.79 -13.50
CA LEU A 132 -4.83 -2.10 -13.97
C LEU A 132 -4.83 -2.72 -15.37
N SER A 133 -4.00 -2.23 -16.29
CA SER A 133 -3.89 -2.79 -17.65
C SER A 133 -3.48 -4.26 -17.66
N ILE A 134 -2.57 -4.64 -16.76
CA ILE A 134 -2.10 -6.03 -16.61
C ILE A 134 -3.22 -6.91 -16.02
N LEU A 135 -3.93 -6.40 -15.00
CA LEU A 135 -5.07 -7.10 -14.42
C LEU A 135 -6.14 -7.40 -15.49
N LEU A 136 -6.52 -6.37 -16.26
CA LEU A 136 -7.55 -6.54 -17.30
C LEU A 136 -7.09 -7.53 -18.37
N GLY A 137 -5.82 -7.49 -18.78
CA GLY A 137 -5.22 -8.49 -19.65
C GLY A 137 -5.26 -9.90 -19.07
N ALA A 138 -5.01 -10.05 -17.77
CA ALA A 138 -5.11 -11.34 -17.08
C ALA A 138 -6.56 -11.83 -17.02
N MET A 139 -7.50 -10.96 -16.65
CA MET A 139 -8.92 -11.32 -16.55
C MET A 139 -9.55 -11.73 -17.91
N GLN A 140 -9.03 -11.21 -19.04
CA GLN A 140 -9.41 -11.68 -20.37
C GLN A 140 -9.01 -13.14 -20.64
N LEU A 141 -7.97 -13.61 -19.99
CA LEU A 141 -7.39 -14.96 -20.17
C LEU A 141 -7.94 -15.98 -19.16
N VAL A 142 -8.52 -15.50 -18.06
CA VAL A 142 -9.14 -16.36 -17.03
C VAL A 142 -10.37 -17.06 -17.63
N LYS A 143 -10.41 -18.37 -17.51
CA LYS A 143 -11.45 -19.24 -18.10
C LYS A 143 -12.47 -19.75 -17.09
N ASN A 144 -12.11 -19.83 -15.80
CA ASN A 144 -13.00 -20.33 -14.77
C ASN A 144 -14.19 -19.38 -14.59
N PRO A 145 -15.44 -19.80 -14.90
CA PRO A 145 -16.63 -18.93 -14.87
C PRO A 145 -17.04 -18.52 -13.45
N LEU A 146 -16.50 -19.15 -12.41
CA LEU A 146 -16.77 -18.80 -11.03
C LEU A 146 -15.97 -17.58 -10.57
N ILE A 147 -14.95 -17.14 -11.34
CA ILE A 147 -14.05 -16.05 -10.96
C ILE A 147 -14.60 -14.71 -11.47
N THR A 148 -14.79 -13.78 -10.53
CA THR A 148 -15.14 -12.39 -10.83
C THR A 148 -14.18 -11.43 -10.13
N CYS A 149 -14.00 -10.23 -10.68
CA CYS A 149 -13.10 -9.22 -10.14
C CYS A 149 -13.79 -7.87 -9.97
N ASP A 150 -13.86 -7.38 -8.74
CA ASP A 150 -14.29 -6.02 -8.43
C ASP A 150 -13.06 -5.07 -8.49
N VAL A 151 -13.18 -4.03 -9.30
CA VAL A 151 -12.11 -3.07 -9.56
C VAL A 151 -12.45 -1.72 -8.93
N TYR A 152 -11.78 -1.41 -7.82
CA TYR A 152 -11.80 -0.12 -7.13
C TYR A 152 -10.57 0.68 -7.58
N SER A 153 -10.65 1.30 -8.75
CA SER A 153 -9.52 2.00 -9.33
C SER A 153 -9.95 3.35 -9.87
N SER A 154 -9.33 4.42 -9.40
CA SER A 154 -9.56 5.80 -9.83
C SER A 154 -8.43 6.69 -9.36
N THR A 155 -8.24 7.84 -10.01
CA THR A 155 -7.34 8.90 -9.57
C THR A 155 -7.96 9.77 -8.45
N GLU A 156 -9.26 9.62 -8.17
CA GLU A 156 -10.01 10.40 -7.18
C GLU A 156 -9.45 10.27 -5.75
N VAL A 157 -8.74 9.19 -5.45
CA VAL A 157 -8.05 8.97 -4.17
C VAL A 157 -7.06 10.10 -3.82
N TYR A 158 -6.59 10.86 -4.80
CA TYR A 158 -5.70 12.02 -4.61
C TYR A 158 -6.44 13.38 -4.62
N GLY A 159 -7.76 13.36 -4.60
CA GLY A 159 -8.60 14.55 -4.52
C GLY A 159 -9.10 15.04 -5.87
N LYS A 160 -10.13 15.91 -5.79
CA LYS A 160 -10.87 16.41 -6.95
C LYS A 160 -9.96 17.05 -8.01
N ASN A 161 -9.05 17.92 -7.59
CA ASN A 161 -8.14 18.61 -8.53
C ASN A 161 -7.24 17.64 -9.30
N PHE A 162 -6.77 16.57 -8.65
CA PHE A 162 -5.97 15.55 -9.30
C PHE A 162 -6.80 14.71 -10.25
N TYR A 163 -8.00 14.34 -9.84
CA TYR A 163 -8.97 13.62 -10.65
C TYR A 163 -9.31 14.37 -11.94
N GLU A 164 -9.73 15.63 -11.85
CA GLU A 164 -10.11 16.44 -13.02
C GLU A 164 -8.97 16.57 -14.04
N LYS A 165 -7.73 16.61 -13.58
CA LYS A 165 -6.55 16.74 -14.44
C LYS A 165 -6.06 15.44 -15.06
N ASN A 166 -6.27 14.29 -14.41
CA ASN A 166 -5.54 13.07 -14.75
C ASN A 166 -6.45 11.86 -15.09
N ASP A 167 -7.68 11.79 -14.57
CA ASP A 167 -8.50 10.58 -14.67
C ASP A 167 -8.88 10.24 -16.13
N HIS A 168 -9.04 11.25 -16.97
CA HIS A 168 -9.37 11.08 -18.38
C HIS A 168 -8.32 10.27 -19.17
N HIS A 169 -7.05 10.26 -18.74
CA HIS A 169 -6.00 9.44 -19.34
C HIS A 169 -6.26 7.94 -19.20
N TYR A 170 -7.04 7.53 -18.20
CA TYR A 170 -7.32 6.13 -17.87
C TYR A 170 -8.71 5.68 -18.36
N LYS A 171 -9.48 6.56 -19.00
CA LYS A 171 -10.83 6.25 -19.51
C LYS A 171 -10.87 4.99 -20.34
N GLY A 172 -9.87 4.79 -21.23
CA GLY A 172 -9.75 3.58 -22.05
C GLY A 172 -9.68 2.28 -21.25
N LEU A 173 -8.95 2.29 -20.12
CA LEU A 173 -8.88 1.14 -19.20
C LEU A 173 -10.20 0.92 -18.47
N TYR A 174 -10.86 1.97 -18.02
CA TYR A 174 -12.18 1.86 -17.37
C TYR A 174 -13.24 1.32 -18.32
N ASP A 175 -13.23 1.77 -19.58
CA ASP A 175 -14.14 1.28 -20.61
C ASP A 175 -13.82 -0.19 -20.98
N GLN A 176 -12.55 -0.60 -20.97
CA GLN A 176 -12.16 -2.00 -21.10
C GLN A 176 -12.68 -2.84 -19.92
N ALA A 177 -12.49 -2.38 -18.69
CA ALA A 177 -12.97 -3.07 -17.49
C ALA A 177 -14.49 -3.31 -17.55
N LYS A 178 -15.27 -2.32 -17.97
CA LYS A 178 -16.75 -2.43 -18.11
C LYS A 178 -17.21 -3.40 -19.21
N ARG A 179 -16.36 -3.72 -20.19
CA ARG A 179 -16.68 -4.66 -21.27
C ARG A 179 -16.37 -6.11 -20.93
N LEU A 180 -15.53 -6.37 -19.93
CA LEU A 180 -15.18 -7.72 -19.53
C LEU A 180 -16.29 -8.33 -18.68
N PRO A 181 -16.85 -9.52 -19.06
CA PRO A 181 -18.00 -10.10 -18.37
C PRO A 181 -17.71 -10.55 -16.93
N ASN A 182 -16.44 -10.81 -16.62
CA ASN A 182 -15.96 -11.24 -15.32
C ASN A 182 -15.32 -10.11 -14.49
N VAL A 183 -15.48 -8.84 -14.93
CA VAL A 183 -14.96 -7.66 -14.22
C VAL A 183 -16.10 -6.69 -13.91
N ASN A 184 -16.19 -6.27 -12.65
CA ASN A 184 -17.12 -5.24 -12.21
C ASN A 184 -16.30 -3.97 -11.86
N TYR A 185 -16.36 -2.96 -12.74
CA TYR A 185 -15.69 -1.69 -12.50
C TYR A 185 -16.53 -0.80 -11.58
N ILE A 186 -16.04 -0.56 -10.37
CA ILE A 186 -16.74 0.21 -9.32
C ILE A 186 -16.22 1.65 -9.25
N GLY A 187 -14.92 1.87 -9.57
CA GLY A 187 -14.28 3.16 -9.45
C GLY A 187 -13.86 3.48 -7.99
N TYR A 188 -13.86 4.77 -7.63
CA TYR A 188 -13.45 5.20 -6.30
C TYR A 188 -14.42 4.78 -5.21
N LYS A 189 -13.86 4.29 -4.11
CA LYS A 189 -14.52 4.19 -2.81
C LYS A 189 -13.53 4.60 -1.71
N PRO A 190 -14.02 5.21 -0.60
CA PRO A 190 -13.14 5.53 0.53
C PRO A 190 -12.51 4.25 1.13
N ASN A 191 -11.32 4.36 1.68
CA ASN A 191 -10.63 3.21 2.30
C ASN A 191 -11.48 2.53 3.39
N SER A 192 -12.24 3.29 4.19
CA SER A 192 -13.16 2.71 5.18
C SER A 192 -14.18 1.77 4.55
N TYR A 193 -14.80 2.17 3.42
CA TYR A 193 -15.74 1.30 2.70
C TYR A 193 -15.05 0.01 2.23
N ILE A 194 -13.85 0.14 1.67
CA ILE A 194 -13.10 -1.03 1.19
C ILE A 194 -12.77 -1.97 2.34
N LYS A 195 -12.23 -1.45 3.45
CA LYS A 195 -11.92 -2.22 4.66
C LYS A 195 -13.13 -2.97 5.21
N ASP A 196 -14.26 -2.28 5.32
CA ASP A 196 -15.52 -2.88 5.85
C ASP A 196 -16.08 -3.98 4.94
N ASN A 197 -15.60 -4.07 3.69
CA ASN A 197 -16.07 -5.04 2.70
C ASN A 197 -15.00 -6.07 2.29
N LEU A 198 -13.74 -5.97 2.75
CA LEU A 198 -12.68 -6.94 2.39
C LEU A 198 -13.07 -8.39 2.72
N HIS A 199 -13.77 -8.62 3.82
CA HIS A 199 -14.22 -9.94 4.25
C HIS A 199 -15.17 -10.66 3.25
N LYS A 200 -15.65 -9.96 2.21
CA LYS A 200 -16.52 -10.50 1.15
C LYS A 200 -15.74 -11.07 -0.03
N TYR A 201 -14.42 -10.91 -0.04
CA TYR A 201 -13.54 -11.35 -1.12
C TYR A 201 -12.75 -12.60 -0.70
N ASN A 202 -12.25 -13.30 -1.72
CA ASN A 202 -11.42 -14.49 -1.54
C ASN A 202 -9.97 -14.23 -1.93
N MET A 203 -9.75 -13.34 -2.89
CA MET A 203 -8.43 -13.06 -3.43
C MET A 203 -8.21 -11.56 -3.61
N TYR A 204 -6.97 -11.14 -3.39
CA TYR A 204 -6.45 -9.83 -3.77
C TYR A 204 -5.44 -10.00 -4.89
N VAL A 205 -5.64 -9.33 -6.03
CA VAL A 205 -4.74 -9.42 -7.18
C VAL A 205 -4.20 -8.05 -7.54
N TYR A 206 -2.89 -7.91 -7.40
CA TYR A 206 -2.19 -6.66 -7.69
C TYR A 206 -0.96 -6.89 -8.56
N PRO A 207 -1.10 -6.87 -9.90
CA PRO A 207 0.01 -6.98 -10.84
C PRO A 207 0.77 -5.66 -10.93
N SER A 208 1.45 -5.29 -9.84
CA SER A 208 2.13 -4.01 -9.74
C SER A 208 3.22 -3.84 -10.80
N ILE A 209 3.13 -2.72 -11.53
CA ILE A 209 4.20 -2.21 -12.39
C ILE A 209 4.79 -0.91 -11.81
N PHE A 210 4.43 -0.58 -10.58
CA PHE A 210 4.92 0.55 -9.81
C PHE A 210 5.89 0.06 -8.74
N GLU A 211 7.03 0.72 -8.59
CA GLU A 211 8.02 0.39 -7.59
C GLU A 211 7.54 0.86 -6.20
N GLU A 212 6.80 -0.01 -5.52
CA GLU A 212 6.13 0.33 -4.25
C GLU A 212 7.13 0.64 -3.14
N THR A 213 6.87 1.70 -2.39
CA THR A 213 7.60 2.02 -1.16
C THR A 213 7.06 1.26 0.05
N PHE A 214 5.78 0.91 0.03
CA PHE A 214 5.04 0.08 0.97
C PHE A 214 3.59 -0.08 0.48
N CYS A 215 3.01 -1.26 0.57
CA CYS A 215 1.68 -1.51 0.04
C CYS A 215 0.65 -1.77 1.16
N ILE A 216 -0.09 -0.72 1.56
CA ILE A 216 -1.12 -0.84 2.61
C ILE A 216 -2.26 -1.76 2.14
N SER A 217 -2.68 -1.67 0.87
CA SER A 217 -3.76 -2.50 0.33
C SER A 217 -3.43 -3.99 0.32
N LEU A 218 -2.15 -4.36 0.06
CA LEU A 218 -1.68 -5.73 0.21
C LEU A 218 -1.80 -6.18 1.67
N LEU A 219 -1.33 -5.35 2.59
CA LEU A 219 -1.31 -5.66 4.01
C LEU A 219 -2.73 -5.79 4.61
N GLU A 220 -3.65 -4.90 4.22
CA GLU A 220 -5.07 -4.98 4.60
C GLU A 220 -5.71 -6.27 4.06
N SER A 221 -5.40 -6.64 2.81
CA SER A 221 -5.89 -7.87 2.20
C SER A 221 -5.33 -9.14 2.86
N MET A 222 -4.04 -9.12 3.22
CA MET A 222 -3.43 -10.19 4.03
C MET A 222 -4.10 -10.34 5.39
N ALA A 223 -4.34 -9.22 6.07
CA ALA A 223 -5.02 -9.22 7.38
C ALA A 223 -6.46 -9.72 7.30
N ALA A 224 -7.13 -9.48 6.17
CA ALA A 224 -8.46 -10.04 5.87
C ALA A 224 -8.43 -11.55 5.54
N GLY A 225 -7.25 -12.17 5.39
CA GLY A 225 -7.11 -13.58 5.05
C GLY A 225 -7.39 -13.86 3.57
N LEU A 226 -7.22 -12.88 2.67
CA LEU A 226 -7.37 -13.10 1.24
C LEU A 226 -6.14 -13.79 0.66
N TYR A 227 -6.33 -14.64 -0.34
CA TYR A 227 -5.22 -15.18 -1.13
C TYR A 227 -4.62 -14.03 -1.97
N CYS A 228 -3.41 -13.61 -1.65
CA CYS A 228 -2.77 -12.46 -2.27
C CYS A 228 -1.86 -12.89 -3.43
N ILE A 229 -2.05 -12.30 -4.61
CA ILE A 229 -1.19 -12.49 -5.80
C ILE A 229 -0.67 -11.12 -6.21
N THR A 230 0.65 -10.95 -6.21
CA THR A 230 1.28 -9.66 -6.55
C THR A 230 2.63 -9.86 -7.22
N THR A 231 3.25 -8.79 -7.73
CA THR A 231 4.66 -8.81 -8.12
C THR A 231 5.57 -8.63 -6.92
N ASN A 232 6.85 -8.93 -7.08
CA ASN A 232 7.89 -8.66 -6.08
C ASN A 232 8.56 -7.28 -6.29
N TYR A 233 7.87 -6.32 -6.92
CA TYR A 233 8.47 -5.05 -7.34
C TYR A 233 8.47 -4.00 -6.21
N GLY A 234 9.63 -3.39 -5.97
CA GLY A 234 9.82 -2.47 -4.86
C GLY A 234 9.75 -3.17 -3.49
N ALA A 235 9.07 -2.54 -2.53
CA ALA A 235 8.91 -3.04 -1.17
C ALA A 235 7.78 -4.09 -1.01
N LEU A 236 7.21 -4.63 -2.10
CA LEU A 236 6.10 -5.59 -1.99
C LEU A 236 6.50 -6.87 -1.25
N PHE A 237 7.72 -7.38 -1.51
CA PHE A 237 8.22 -8.55 -0.78
C PHE A 237 8.45 -8.23 0.71
N GLU A 238 8.98 -7.05 1.04
CA GLU A 238 9.13 -6.63 2.44
C GLU A 238 7.77 -6.48 3.15
N THR A 239 6.74 -5.99 2.43
CA THR A 239 5.39 -5.82 2.98
C THR A 239 4.70 -7.15 3.23
N GLY A 240 4.76 -8.05 2.26
CA GLY A 240 4.03 -9.32 2.28
C GLY A 240 4.80 -10.49 2.88
N ALA A 241 6.11 -10.33 3.11
CA ALA A 241 7.01 -11.43 3.48
C ALA A 241 6.87 -12.61 2.50
N GLU A 242 6.80 -13.82 2.98
CA GLU A 242 6.69 -15.03 2.16
C GLU A 242 5.24 -15.53 1.96
N PHE A 243 4.23 -14.71 2.35
CA PHE A 243 2.84 -15.14 2.30
C PHE A 243 2.19 -15.04 0.91
N PRO A 244 2.30 -13.91 0.16
CA PRO A 244 1.70 -13.81 -1.16
C PRO A 244 2.32 -14.74 -2.19
N MET A 245 1.53 -15.15 -3.16
CA MET A 245 2.08 -15.68 -4.41
C MET A 245 2.73 -14.52 -5.17
N TYR A 246 4.05 -14.57 -5.30
CA TYR A 246 4.82 -13.58 -6.05
C TYR A 246 5.05 -14.01 -7.48
N ILE A 247 4.63 -13.15 -8.41
CA ILE A 247 4.96 -13.25 -9.83
C ILE A 247 6.11 -12.27 -10.11
N PRO A 248 7.28 -12.72 -10.54
CA PRO A 248 8.40 -11.83 -10.81
C PRO A 248 8.02 -10.73 -11.79
N TYR A 249 8.34 -9.47 -11.41
CA TYR A 249 8.13 -8.33 -12.29
C TYR A 249 8.94 -8.49 -13.59
N GLU A 250 8.32 -8.13 -14.69
CA GLU A 250 8.95 -8.04 -16.00
C GLU A 250 8.33 -6.93 -16.84
N SER A 251 9.12 -6.35 -17.76
CA SER A 251 8.69 -5.26 -18.63
C SER A 251 7.82 -5.71 -19.81
N ASN A 252 7.76 -7.01 -20.09
CA ASN A 252 6.82 -7.57 -21.06
C ASN A 252 5.45 -7.73 -20.40
N TYR A 253 4.62 -6.70 -20.50
CA TYR A 253 3.30 -6.65 -19.86
C TYR A 253 2.31 -7.70 -20.37
N ARG A 254 2.43 -8.14 -21.62
CA ARG A 254 1.61 -9.23 -22.16
C ARG A 254 1.94 -10.55 -21.46
N ASN A 255 3.23 -10.84 -21.33
CA ASN A 255 3.71 -12.04 -20.64
C ASN A 255 3.35 -11.99 -19.14
N LEU A 256 3.50 -10.81 -18.51
CA LEU A 256 3.12 -10.61 -17.12
C LEU A 256 1.61 -10.88 -16.90
N ALA A 257 0.73 -10.39 -17.79
CA ALA A 257 -0.71 -10.66 -17.74
C ALA A 257 -1.03 -12.16 -17.88
N GLN A 258 -0.33 -12.90 -18.75
CA GLN A 258 -0.47 -14.34 -18.87
C GLN A 258 -0.07 -15.08 -17.58
N LYS A 259 1.03 -14.69 -16.95
CA LYS A 259 1.47 -15.27 -15.67
C LYS A 259 0.47 -14.99 -14.55
N PHE A 260 -0.11 -13.78 -14.50
CA PHE A 260 -1.16 -13.47 -13.54
C PHE A 260 -2.44 -14.30 -13.80
N ALA A 261 -2.85 -14.50 -15.04
CA ALA A 261 -3.98 -15.36 -15.37
C ALA A 261 -3.75 -16.79 -14.89
N MET A 262 -2.56 -17.34 -15.14
CA MET A 262 -2.16 -18.68 -14.68
C MET A 262 -2.15 -18.75 -13.13
N GLY A 263 -1.61 -17.73 -12.45
CA GLY A 263 -1.60 -17.65 -11.00
C GLY A 263 -3.00 -17.60 -10.38
N ILE A 264 -3.91 -16.82 -10.99
CA ILE A 264 -5.31 -16.73 -10.57
C ILE A 264 -6.01 -18.09 -10.70
N GLU A 265 -5.85 -18.77 -11.83
CA GLU A 265 -6.43 -20.10 -12.06
C GLU A 265 -5.84 -21.17 -11.10
N ALA A 266 -4.53 -21.15 -10.90
CA ALA A 266 -3.87 -22.05 -9.96
C ALA A 266 -4.37 -21.86 -8.53
N ALA A 267 -4.43 -20.60 -8.06
CA ALA A 267 -4.95 -20.28 -6.73
C ALA A 267 -6.42 -20.70 -6.58
N ALA A 268 -7.26 -20.45 -7.60
CA ALA A 268 -8.67 -20.83 -7.57
C ALA A 268 -8.87 -22.35 -7.42
N ASN A 269 -8.00 -23.15 -8.02
CA ASN A 269 -8.07 -24.61 -7.95
C ASN A 269 -7.74 -25.17 -6.56
N THR A 270 -6.91 -24.47 -5.78
CA THR A 270 -6.44 -24.93 -4.46
C THR A 270 -7.07 -24.19 -3.28
N LEU A 271 -7.80 -23.10 -3.54
CA LEU A 271 -8.31 -22.18 -2.51
C LEU A 271 -9.18 -22.88 -1.42
N HIS A 272 -9.79 -24.02 -1.74
CA HIS A 272 -10.61 -24.81 -0.81
C HIS A 272 -9.81 -25.82 0.04
N GLU A 273 -8.52 -25.96 -0.20
CA GLU A 273 -7.68 -26.92 0.50
C GLU A 273 -7.36 -26.46 1.92
N GLU A 274 -7.38 -27.38 2.88
CA GLU A 274 -7.08 -27.10 4.28
C GLU A 274 -5.70 -26.45 4.48
N GLN A 275 -4.71 -26.90 3.72
CA GLN A 275 -3.36 -26.34 3.76
C GLN A 275 -3.38 -24.85 3.39
N ILE A 276 -4.17 -24.46 2.39
CA ILE A 276 -4.30 -23.05 1.99
C ILE A 276 -5.03 -22.26 3.07
N HIS A 277 -6.10 -22.81 3.66
CA HIS A 277 -6.80 -22.16 4.77
C HIS A 277 -5.84 -21.88 5.94
N ASN A 278 -5.04 -22.87 6.35
CA ASN A 278 -4.04 -22.72 7.40
C ASN A 278 -2.99 -21.67 7.07
N HIS A 279 -2.52 -21.62 5.82
CA HIS A 279 -1.60 -20.59 5.33
C HIS A 279 -2.21 -19.18 5.44
N LEU A 280 -3.46 -18.99 5.01
CA LEU A 280 -4.16 -17.70 5.08
C LEU A 280 -4.46 -17.28 6.54
N GLU A 281 -4.69 -18.26 7.44
CA GLU A 281 -4.78 -18.01 8.88
C GLU A 281 -3.47 -17.43 9.44
N CYS A 282 -2.34 -18.09 9.13
CA CYS A 282 -1.01 -17.62 9.53
C CYS A 282 -0.69 -16.24 8.94
N GLN A 283 -1.02 -16.03 7.67
CA GLN A 283 -0.86 -14.74 6.98
C GLN A 283 -1.63 -13.62 7.70
N SER A 284 -2.90 -13.86 7.99
CA SER A 284 -3.76 -12.89 8.68
C SER A 284 -3.24 -12.58 10.09
N ALA A 285 -2.88 -13.61 10.86
CA ALA A 285 -2.30 -13.45 12.18
C ALA A 285 -0.98 -12.66 12.14
N TYR A 286 -0.11 -12.96 11.19
CA TYR A 286 1.15 -12.22 10.96
C TYR A 286 0.86 -10.74 10.68
N ALA A 287 0.00 -10.43 9.70
CA ALA A 287 -0.30 -9.07 9.31
C ALA A 287 -0.88 -8.26 10.49
N GLN A 288 -1.81 -8.82 11.24
CA GLN A 288 -2.42 -8.15 12.38
C GLN A 288 -1.44 -7.98 13.56
N ALA A 289 -0.63 -8.99 13.87
CA ALA A 289 0.30 -8.94 14.99
C ALA A 289 1.47 -7.99 14.74
N TYR A 290 2.03 -7.97 13.53
CA TYR A 290 3.23 -7.18 13.22
C TYR A 290 2.94 -5.77 12.75
N TYR A 291 1.78 -5.53 12.12
CA TYR A 291 1.44 -4.25 11.50
C TYR A 291 0.19 -3.59 12.11
N GLY A 292 -0.37 -4.17 13.16
CA GLY A 292 -1.45 -3.52 13.91
C GLY A 292 -0.99 -2.17 14.48
N TRP A 293 -1.82 -1.15 14.39
CA TRP A 293 -1.48 0.20 14.87
C TRP A 293 -1.19 0.25 16.37
N ASN A 294 -1.69 -0.68 17.18
CA ASN A 294 -1.27 -0.80 18.57
C ASN A 294 0.25 -0.97 18.69
N LYS A 295 0.86 -1.81 17.85
CA LYS A 295 2.30 -2.04 17.82
C LYS A 295 3.05 -0.90 17.12
N ILE A 296 2.57 -0.46 15.97
CA ILE A 296 3.19 0.64 15.21
C ILE A 296 3.14 1.95 16.01
N GLY A 297 2.02 2.25 16.67
CA GLY A 297 1.89 3.40 17.57
C GLY A 297 2.86 3.35 18.75
N THR A 298 3.09 2.15 19.32
CA THR A 298 4.10 1.96 20.36
C THR A 298 5.51 2.25 19.84
N SER A 299 5.83 1.83 18.61
CA SER A 299 7.12 2.13 17.98
C SER A 299 7.29 3.64 17.76
N TRP A 300 6.27 4.32 17.28
CA TRP A 300 6.26 5.77 17.14
C TRP A 300 6.45 6.48 18.49
N LYS A 301 5.71 6.05 19.52
CA LYS A 301 5.82 6.63 20.87
C LYS A 301 7.26 6.55 21.38
N ARG A 302 7.86 5.36 21.39
CA ARG A 302 9.24 5.14 21.83
C ARG A 302 10.25 5.97 21.03
N PHE A 303 10.06 6.02 19.71
CA PHE A 303 10.91 6.82 18.84
C PHE A 303 10.83 8.32 19.17
N ILE A 304 9.63 8.89 19.31
CA ILE A 304 9.46 10.32 19.61
C ILE A 304 10.02 10.65 21.01
N GLU A 305 9.75 9.81 22.02
CA GLU A 305 10.31 9.96 23.37
C GLU A 305 11.85 10.01 23.33
N GLY A 306 12.48 9.09 22.61
CA GLY A 306 13.93 9.07 22.42
C GLY A 306 14.45 10.31 21.68
N ALA A 307 13.80 10.70 20.59
CA ALA A 307 14.20 11.84 19.76
C ALA A 307 14.08 13.18 20.54
N VAL A 308 13.03 13.35 21.33
CA VAL A 308 12.83 14.54 22.18
C VAL A 308 13.88 14.59 23.29
N ASN A 309 14.20 13.46 23.93
CA ASN A 309 15.23 13.41 24.98
C ASN A 309 16.64 13.68 24.43
N ALA A 310 16.93 13.24 23.21
CA ALA A 310 18.22 13.48 22.57
C ALA A 310 18.40 14.95 22.12
N LYS A 311 17.33 15.73 21.99
CA LYS A 311 17.38 17.15 21.61
C LYS A 311 17.52 18.09 22.82
N LYS A 312 17.16 17.64 24.03
CA LYS A 312 17.32 18.39 25.30
C LYS A 312 18.77 18.37 25.76
#